data_480258fe502c9c0c7c6d15a57abfdbcb
#
_entry.id   480258fe502c9c0c7c6d15a57abfdbcb
#
_cell.length_a   1.000
_cell.length_b   1.000
_cell.length_c   1.000
_cell.angle_alpha   90.00
_cell.angle_beta   90.00
_cell.angle_gamma   90.00
#
_symmetry.space_group_name_H-M   'P 1'
#
loop_
_entity.id
_entity.type
_entity.pdbx_description
1 polymer ?
#
loop_
_entity_poly.entity_id
_entity_poly.type
_entity_poly.pdbx_seq_one_letter_code
_entity_poly.pdbx_strand_id
1 'polypeptide(L)'
;MCIRDRVDYDLSDVMFICTANTLNIPPPLLDRMEVIRIEGYTEDEKLNIADQYLVQKQMDANGLKPKEIKITKSAILSIIRHYTREAGVRSLEREIAKIARKVVKSLVLKAKKQTIHIRPTGLDKYLGVQKFKYGIAEKQNQIGQVTGLAWTQVGGELLTIESTAVPGKGKLINTGQLGDVMKESIPVSYTHLTLPTIYSV
;
A
#
# COMPACT_ATOMS: atom_id res chain seq x y z
N MET A 1 -3.78 -12.09 29.47
CA MET A 1 -3.51 -11.93 30.91
C MET A 1 -4.59 -12.70 31.63
N CYS A 2 -4.29 -13.92 32.11
CA CYS A 2 -5.23 -14.73 32.88
C CYS A 2 -5.18 -14.24 34.30
N ILE A 3 -6.18 -13.49 34.72
CA ILE A 3 -6.35 -13.07 36.12
C ILE A 3 -6.98 -14.28 36.86
N ARG A 4 -6.19 -15.24 37.23
CA ARG A 4 -6.65 -16.36 38.07
C ARG A 4 -6.43 -16.14 39.57
N ASP A 5 -5.50 -15.28 39.89
CA ASP A 5 -5.14 -14.97 41.27
C ASP A 5 -5.43 -13.48 41.49
N ARG A 6 -6.52 -13.17 42.16
CA ARG A 6 -6.93 -11.82 42.53
C ARG A 6 -6.04 -11.32 43.68
N VAL A 7 -4.83 -11.02 43.36
CA VAL A 7 -3.95 -10.25 44.26
C VAL A 7 -4.03 -8.80 43.81
N ASP A 8 -4.48 -7.92 44.68
CA ASP A 8 -4.49 -6.51 44.46
C ASP A 8 -3.03 -6.03 44.41
N TYR A 9 -2.61 -5.55 43.23
CA TYR A 9 -1.29 -5.02 43.00
C TYR A 9 -1.43 -3.56 42.58
N ASP A 10 -0.75 -2.67 43.30
CA ASP A 10 -0.76 -1.25 43.00
C ASP A 10 0.09 -0.97 41.76
N LEU A 11 -0.56 -0.43 40.71
CA LEU A 11 0.05 -0.06 39.44
C LEU A 11 0.10 1.48 39.24
N SER A 12 -0.08 2.25 40.32
CA SER A 12 -0.14 3.72 40.22
C SER A 12 1.17 4.34 39.71
N ASP A 13 2.30 3.70 39.98
CA ASP A 13 3.63 4.17 39.52
C ASP A 13 4.07 3.56 38.18
N VAL A 14 3.16 2.87 37.46
CA VAL A 14 3.48 2.19 36.19
C VAL A 14 2.95 2.97 34.99
N MET A 15 3.84 3.31 34.07
CA MET A 15 3.49 3.88 32.76
C MET A 15 3.19 2.77 31.76
N PHE A 16 2.02 2.84 31.11
CA PHE A 16 1.63 1.88 30.08
C PHE A 16 1.79 2.50 28.70
N ILE A 17 2.51 1.80 27.81
CA ILE A 17 2.64 2.17 26.40
C ILE A 17 2.02 1.05 25.56
N CYS A 18 0.98 1.41 24.80
CA CYS A 18 0.26 0.47 23.95
C CYS A 18 0.44 0.83 22.48
N THR A 19 0.46 -0.18 21.62
CA THR A 19 0.45 0.02 20.15
C THR A 19 -0.79 -0.61 19.55
N ALA A 20 -1.43 0.09 18.61
CA ALA A 20 -2.62 -0.38 17.93
C ALA A 20 -2.57 -0.06 16.44
N ASN A 21 -3.22 -0.88 15.61
CA ASN A 21 -3.34 -0.65 14.17
C ASN A 21 -4.59 0.15 13.81
N THR A 22 -5.53 0.30 14.75
CA THR A 22 -6.80 0.99 14.55
C THR A 22 -7.12 1.82 15.78
N LEU A 23 -7.95 2.85 15.59
CA LEU A 23 -8.51 3.65 16.69
C LEU A 23 -9.86 3.09 17.19
N ASN A 24 -10.21 1.87 16.81
CA ASN A 24 -11.41 1.22 17.31
C ASN A 24 -11.20 0.72 18.75
N ILE A 25 -11.01 1.67 19.65
CA ILE A 25 -10.76 1.49 21.08
C ILE A 25 -12.00 1.98 21.82
N PRO A 26 -12.44 1.30 22.89
CA PRO A 26 -13.59 1.76 23.70
C PRO A 26 -13.38 3.21 24.17
N PRO A 27 -14.40 4.09 24.04
CA PRO A 27 -14.25 5.51 24.37
C PRO A 27 -13.72 5.77 25.79
N PRO A 28 -14.15 5.04 26.86
CA PRO A 28 -13.66 5.28 28.21
C PRO A 28 -12.16 5.00 28.39
N LEU A 29 -11.60 4.15 27.52
CA LEU A 29 -10.16 3.87 27.51
C LEU A 29 -9.40 4.94 26.72
N LEU A 30 -9.98 5.36 25.59
CA LEU A 30 -9.41 6.40 24.73
C LEU A 30 -9.27 7.74 25.48
N ASP A 31 -10.28 8.09 26.28
CA ASP A 31 -10.29 9.34 27.07
C ASP A 31 -9.19 9.40 28.14
N ARG A 32 -8.61 8.25 28.48
CA ARG A 32 -7.52 8.14 29.49
C ARG A 32 -6.14 7.96 28.87
N MET A 33 -6.05 7.96 27.53
CA MET A 33 -4.81 7.75 26.80
C MET A 33 -4.42 8.99 26.01
N GLU A 34 -3.14 9.27 25.95
CA GLU A 34 -2.57 10.17 24.95
C GLU A 34 -2.38 9.39 23.66
N VAL A 35 -3.03 9.83 22.59
CA VAL A 35 -2.99 9.15 21.29
C VAL A 35 -1.96 9.83 20.39
N ILE A 36 -0.86 9.14 20.14
CA ILE A 36 0.15 9.56 19.16
C ILE A 36 -0.09 8.82 17.86
N ARG A 37 -0.54 9.53 16.83
CA ARG A 37 -0.73 8.95 15.49
C ARG A 37 0.58 8.98 14.72
N ILE A 38 1.00 7.81 14.26
CA ILE A 38 2.14 7.65 13.36
C ILE A 38 1.56 7.36 11.97
N GLU A 39 1.72 8.31 11.06
CA GLU A 39 1.27 8.16 9.68
C GLU A 39 2.17 7.19 8.91
N GLY A 40 1.67 6.72 7.75
CA GLY A 40 2.46 5.90 6.83
C GLY A 40 3.56 6.72 6.15
N TYR A 41 4.61 6.05 5.72
CA TYR A 41 5.70 6.68 4.98
C TYR A 41 5.28 7.07 3.57
N THR A 42 5.73 8.24 3.13
CA THR A 42 5.66 8.68 1.74
C THR A 42 6.57 7.85 0.83
N GLU A 43 6.40 7.95 -0.47
CA GLU A 43 7.24 7.22 -1.44
C GLU A 43 8.72 7.58 -1.30
N ASP A 44 9.03 8.87 -1.10
CA ASP A 44 10.40 9.35 -0.93
C ASP A 44 11.03 8.89 0.38
N GLU A 45 10.27 8.88 1.46
CA GLU A 45 10.73 8.34 2.74
C GLU A 45 11.00 6.84 2.65
N LYS A 46 10.10 6.07 2.00
CA LYS A 46 10.32 4.63 1.75
C LYS A 46 11.57 4.38 0.92
N LEU A 47 11.81 5.20 -0.11
CA LEU A 47 13.01 5.12 -0.93
C LEU A 47 14.26 5.36 -0.09
N ASN A 48 14.27 6.40 0.73
CA ASN A 48 15.41 6.73 1.58
C ASN A 48 15.65 5.65 2.65
N ILE A 49 14.60 5.17 3.31
CA ILE A 49 14.70 4.07 4.29
C ILE A 49 15.26 2.81 3.63
N ALA A 50 14.79 2.49 2.41
CA ALA A 50 15.25 1.31 1.70
C ALA A 50 16.72 1.43 1.29
N ASP A 51 17.13 2.57 0.72
CA ASP A 51 18.48 2.81 0.24
C ASP A 51 19.50 2.82 1.38
N GLN A 52 19.17 3.48 2.50
CA GLN A 52 20.10 3.67 3.61
C GLN A 52 20.16 2.48 4.58
N TYR A 53 19.04 1.79 4.79
CA TYR A 53 18.93 0.80 5.86
C TYR A 53 18.52 -0.59 5.38
N LEU A 54 17.43 -0.73 4.61
CA LEU A 54 16.88 -2.04 4.32
C LEU A 54 17.77 -2.85 3.38
N VAL A 55 18.34 -2.22 2.38
CA VAL A 55 19.25 -2.89 1.43
C VAL A 55 20.44 -3.44 2.18
N GLN A 56 21.13 -2.62 2.98
CA GLN A 56 22.29 -3.06 3.75
C GLN A 56 21.92 -4.17 4.73
N LYS A 57 20.85 -3.99 5.52
CA LYS A 57 20.34 -4.99 6.47
C LYS A 57 20.10 -6.35 5.79
N GLN A 58 19.47 -6.35 4.61
CA GLN A 58 19.19 -7.59 3.88
C GLN A 58 20.44 -8.19 3.21
N MET A 59 21.41 -7.38 2.83
CA MET A 59 22.71 -7.87 2.37
C MET A 59 23.44 -8.60 3.48
N ASP A 60 23.54 -8.00 4.66
CA ASP A 60 24.22 -8.59 5.82
C ASP A 60 23.52 -9.87 6.29
N ALA A 61 22.18 -9.85 6.36
CA ALA A 61 21.39 -11.02 6.75
C ALA A 61 21.52 -12.21 5.79
N ASN A 62 21.84 -11.97 4.51
CA ASN A 62 22.02 -13.03 3.51
C ASN A 62 23.51 -13.29 3.17
N GLY A 63 24.47 -12.67 3.90
CA GLY A 63 25.89 -12.87 3.71
C GLY A 63 26.45 -12.32 2.40
N LEU A 64 25.79 -11.31 1.80
CA LEU A 64 26.23 -10.65 0.57
C LEU A 64 27.20 -9.52 0.88
N LYS A 65 28.28 -9.44 0.10
CA LYS A 65 29.22 -8.32 0.18
C LYS A 65 28.74 -7.14 -0.67
N PRO A 66 29.08 -5.89 -0.31
CA PRO A 66 28.70 -4.69 -1.07
C PRO A 66 29.15 -4.67 -2.54
N LYS A 67 30.17 -5.48 -2.87
CA LYS A 67 30.67 -5.63 -4.25
C LYS A 67 29.90 -6.66 -5.09
N GLU A 68 29.05 -7.47 -4.48
CA GLU A 68 28.36 -8.59 -5.16
C GLU A 68 26.99 -8.17 -5.70
N ILE A 69 26.33 -7.20 -5.06
CA ILE A 69 25.04 -6.69 -5.48
C ILE A 69 24.99 -5.16 -5.41
N LYS A 70 24.35 -4.55 -6.37
CA LYS A 70 24.01 -3.13 -6.37
C LYS A 70 22.58 -2.93 -6.84
N ILE A 71 21.73 -2.40 -5.97
CA ILE A 71 20.32 -2.07 -6.29
C ILE A 71 20.25 -0.58 -6.57
N THR A 72 19.73 -0.20 -7.73
CA THR A 72 19.58 1.22 -8.09
C THR A 72 18.36 1.83 -7.40
N LYS A 73 18.41 3.14 -7.10
CA LYS A 73 17.25 3.88 -6.55
C LYS A 73 16.00 3.75 -7.42
N SER A 74 16.19 3.76 -8.74
CA SER A 74 15.10 3.52 -9.70
C SER A 74 14.50 2.12 -9.58
N ALA A 75 15.30 1.10 -9.25
CA ALA A 75 14.77 -0.24 -8.99
C ALA A 75 13.97 -0.29 -7.68
N ILE A 76 14.45 0.35 -6.61
CA ILE A 76 13.71 0.46 -5.35
C ILE A 76 12.37 1.16 -5.58
N LEU A 77 12.35 2.27 -6.31
CA LEU A 77 11.14 3.00 -6.65
C LEU A 77 10.16 2.11 -7.45
N SER A 78 10.67 1.34 -8.40
CA SER A 78 9.86 0.38 -9.15
C SER A 78 9.29 -0.74 -8.26
N ILE A 79 10.03 -1.18 -7.24
CA ILE A 79 9.54 -2.16 -6.25
C ILE A 79 8.39 -1.54 -5.43
N ILE A 80 8.57 -0.32 -4.95
CA ILE A 80 7.55 0.41 -4.17
C ILE A 80 6.26 0.51 -4.98
N ARG A 81 6.33 0.92 -6.24
CA ARG A 81 5.18 1.20 -7.11
C ARG A 81 4.46 -0.04 -7.64
N HIS A 82 5.21 -1.10 -7.96
CA HIS A 82 4.66 -2.24 -8.70
C HIS A 82 4.60 -3.55 -7.91
N TYR A 83 5.31 -3.66 -6.80
CA TYR A 83 5.36 -4.91 -6.03
C TYR A 83 4.87 -4.79 -4.60
N THR A 84 4.76 -3.54 -4.07
CA THR A 84 4.30 -3.31 -2.70
C THR A 84 3.12 -2.34 -2.67
N ARG A 85 2.23 -2.53 -1.69
CA ARG A 85 1.10 -1.66 -1.41
C ARG A 85 0.85 -1.68 0.09
N GLU A 86 1.53 -0.81 0.80
CA GLU A 86 1.52 -0.74 2.26
C GLU A 86 1.83 0.67 2.76
N ALA A 87 1.34 1.02 3.94
CA ALA A 87 1.69 2.27 4.60
C ALA A 87 3.13 2.27 5.17
N GLY A 88 3.60 1.09 5.60
CA GLY A 88 4.94 0.87 6.14
C GLY A 88 5.97 0.42 5.10
N VAL A 89 6.98 -0.30 5.55
CA VAL A 89 8.11 -0.79 4.74
C VAL A 89 8.35 -2.30 4.87
N ARG A 90 7.45 -3.05 5.55
CA ARG A 90 7.64 -4.49 5.79
C ARG A 90 7.58 -5.33 4.51
N SER A 91 6.65 -5.04 3.62
CA SER A 91 6.55 -5.75 2.34
C SER A 91 7.71 -5.37 1.43
N LEU A 92 8.14 -4.10 1.45
CA LEU A 92 9.33 -3.63 0.74
C LEU A 92 10.59 -4.40 1.20
N GLU A 93 10.78 -4.53 2.50
CA GLU A 93 11.87 -5.32 3.08
C GLU A 93 11.81 -6.79 2.63
N ARG A 94 10.63 -7.40 2.60
CA ARG A 94 10.44 -8.78 2.14
C ARG A 94 10.79 -8.96 0.66
N GLU A 95 10.40 -8.01 -0.19
CA GLU A 95 10.72 -8.07 -1.62
C GLU A 95 12.24 -7.86 -1.85
N ILE A 96 12.90 -6.95 -1.11
CA ILE A 96 14.37 -6.80 -1.13
C ILE A 96 15.05 -8.09 -0.67
N ALA A 97 14.56 -8.73 0.40
CA ALA A 97 15.06 -10.01 0.88
C ALA A 97 14.94 -11.14 -0.16
N LYS A 98 13.85 -11.16 -0.93
CA LYS A 98 13.68 -12.13 -2.05
C LYS A 98 14.74 -11.92 -3.14
N ILE A 99 15.01 -10.65 -3.47
CA ILE A 99 16.07 -10.32 -4.44
C ILE A 99 17.41 -10.81 -3.91
N ALA A 100 17.76 -10.48 -2.66
CA ALA A 100 19.01 -10.88 -2.04
C ALA A 100 19.21 -12.40 -2.08
N ARG A 101 18.20 -13.18 -1.66
CA ARG A 101 18.25 -14.65 -1.71
C ARG A 101 18.43 -15.21 -3.13
N LYS A 102 17.76 -14.65 -4.13
CA LYS A 102 17.92 -15.09 -5.53
C LYS A 102 19.30 -14.72 -6.09
N VAL A 103 19.86 -13.60 -5.66
CA VAL A 103 21.23 -13.21 -6.01
C VAL A 103 22.22 -14.20 -5.39
N VAL A 104 22.11 -14.52 -4.09
CA VAL A 104 22.94 -15.55 -3.43
C VAL A 104 22.86 -16.86 -4.20
N LYS A 105 21.65 -17.33 -4.51
CA LYS A 105 21.46 -18.56 -5.31
C LYS A 105 22.19 -18.48 -6.64
N SER A 106 22.14 -17.35 -7.34
CA SER A 106 22.80 -17.20 -8.64
C SER A 106 24.33 -17.14 -8.54
N LEU A 107 24.88 -16.55 -7.48
CA LEU A 107 26.31 -16.50 -7.21
C LEU A 107 26.87 -17.89 -6.88
N VAL A 108 26.17 -18.66 -6.05
CA VAL A 108 26.54 -20.02 -5.66
C VAL A 108 26.50 -20.96 -6.87
N LEU A 109 25.41 -20.93 -7.65
CA LEU A 109 25.26 -21.86 -8.79
C LEU A 109 26.15 -21.54 -9.98
N LYS A 110 26.45 -20.25 -10.24
CA LYS A 110 27.17 -19.83 -11.46
C LYS A 110 28.67 -19.61 -11.24
N ALA A 111 29.16 -19.68 -10.02
CA ALA A 111 30.57 -19.43 -9.64
C ALA A 111 31.18 -18.14 -10.25
N LYS A 112 30.37 -17.24 -10.75
CA LYS A 112 30.80 -15.96 -11.35
C LYS A 112 30.89 -14.87 -10.30
N LYS A 113 32.06 -14.40 -9.98
CA LYS A 113 32.36 -13.24 -9.13
C LYS A 113 32.06 -11.92 -9.86
N GLN A 114 30.87 -11.74 -10.41
CA GLN A 114 30.48 -10.48 -11.05
C GLN A 114 29.46 -9.75 -10.19
N THR A 115 29.63 -8.44 -10.02
CA THR A 115 28.65 -7.57 -9.38
C THR A 115 27.32 -7.64 -10.12
N ILE A 116 26.25 -8.02 -9.43
CA ILE A 116 24.90 -8.08 -10.01
C ILE A 116 24.22 -6.73 -9.81
N HIS A 117 23.95 -6.06 -10.92
CA HIS A 117 23.21 -4.80 -10.93
C HIS A 117 21.72 -5.05 -11.08
N ILE A 118 20.95 -4.69 -10.08
CA ILE A 118 19.49 -4.74 -10.11
C ILE A 118 18.94 -3.41 -10.65
N ARG A 119 18.32 -3.49 -11.83
CA ARG A 119 17.68 -2.38 -12.53
C ARG A 119 16.18 -2.63 -12.65
N PRO A 120 15.32 -1.61 -12.89
CA PRO A 120 13.88 -1.79 -13.05
C PRO A 120 13.50 -2.85 -14.09
N THR A 121 14.19 -2.87 -15.23
CA THR A 121 13.96 -3.81 -16.34
C THR A 121 14.27 -5.27 -16.04
N GLY A 122 14.94 -5.57 -14.93
CA GLY A 122 15.32 -6.93 -14.54
C GLY A 122 14.58 -7.46 -13.32
N LEU A 123 13.66 -6.69 -12.75
CA LEU A 123 12.94 -7.07 -11.52
C LEU A 123 12.06 -8.31 -11.71
N ASP A 124 11.51 -8.51 -12.90
CA ASP A 124 10.64 -9.65 -13.21
C ASP A 124 11.34 -11.00 -12.98
N LYS A 125 12.65 -11.07 -13.21
CA LYS A 125 13.46 -12.27 -12.94
C LYS A 125 13.53 -12.62 -11.46
N TYR A 126 13.49 -11.59 -10.61
CA TYR A 126 13.63 -11.74 -9.15
C TYR A 126 12.28 -11.79 -8.44
N LEU A 127 11.33 -10.95 -8.82
CA LEU A 127 10.08 -10.78 -8.12
C LEU A 127 8.88 -11.39 -8.85
N GLY A 128 9.03 -11.70 -10.14
CA GLY A 128 7.95 -12.17 -10.99
C GLY A 128 7.16 -11.02 -11.61
N VAL A 129 5.95 -11.31 -12.05
CA VAL A 129 5.06 -10.33 -12.70
C VAL A 129 4.71 -9.21 -11.72
N GLN A 130 4.62 -7.99 -12.25
CA GLN A 130 4.19 -6.82 -11.47
C GLN A 130 2.79 -7.06 -10.89
N LYS A 131 2.65 -6.80 -9.59
CA LYS A 131 1.41 -7.04 -8.84
C LYS A 131 0.43 -5.87 -8.98
N PHE A 132 0.97 -4.66 -9.12
CA PHE A 132 0.18 -3.43 -9.14
C PHE A 132 0.54 -2.60 -10.36
N LYS A 133 -0.49 -2.04 -11.00
CA LYS A 133 -0.34 -1.03 -12.05
C LYS A 133 -0.41 0.34 -11.38
N TYR A 134 0.68 1.09 -11.42
CA TYR A 134 0.76 2.41 -10.80
C TYR A 134 0.56 3.51 -11.85
N GLY A 135 -0.39 4.43 -11.59
CA GLY A 135 -0.51 5.67 -12.37
C GLY A 135 -0.88 5.49 -13.84
N ILE A 136 -1.44 4.36 -14.24
CA ILE A 136 -1.89 4.16 -15.62
C ILE A 136 -3.33 4.68 -15.72
N ALA A 137 -3.47 5.98 -16.05
CA ALA A 137 -4.68 6.44 -16.72
C ALA A 137 -4.63 5.90 -18.16
N GLU A 138 -5.71 5.31 -18.63
CA GLU A 138 -5.77 4.85 -20.02
C GLU A 138 -5.55 6.05 -20.96
N LYS A 139 -4.68 5.89 -21.96
CA LYS A 139 -4.30 6.96 -22.88
C LYS A 139 -5.40 7.32 -23.88
N GLN A 140 -6.42 6.49 -23.99
CA GLN A 140 -7.53 6.70 -24.92
C GLN A 140 -8.82 6.92 -24.14
N ASN A 141 -9.58 7.93 -24.57
CA ASN A 141 -10.91 8.17 -24.02
C ASN A 141 -11.84 7.01 -24.43
N GLN A 142 -12.42 6.37 -23.45
CA GLN A 142 -13.42 5.31 -23.64
C GLN A 142 -14.79 5.81 -23.21
N ILE A 143 -15.81 5.54 -24.03
CA ILE A 143 -17.19 5.89 -23.70
C ILE A 143 -17.65 5.03 -22.53
N GLY A 144 -18.21 5.66 -21.50
CA GLY A 144 -18.68 4.96 -20.31
C GLY A 144 -17.58 4.67 -19.28
N GLN A 145 -16.38 5.23 -19.44
CA GLN A 145 -15.28 5.05 -18.50
C GLN A 145 -14.81 6.39 -17.98
N VAL A 146 -14.67 6.52 -16.67
CA VAL A 146 -14.16 7.72 -15.99
C VAL A 146 -13.10 7.33 -14.97
N THR A 147 -12.02 8.08 -14.93
CA THR A 147 -10.99 7.92 -13.92
C THR A 147 -11.34 8.73 -12.68
N GLY A 148 -11.61 8.05 -11.58
CA GLY A 148 -11.82 8.65 -10.27
C GLY A 148 -10.53 8.69 -9.48
N LEU A 149 -10.45 9.61 -8.53
CA LEU A 149 -9.39 9.70 -7.54
C LEU A 149 -9.89 9.15 -6.20
N ALA A 150 -9.16 8.22 -5.62
CA ALA A 150 -9.45 7.73 -4.28
C ALA A 150 -8.25 7.98 -3.37
N TRP A 151 -8.55 8.38 -2.15
CA TRP A 151 -7.55 8.42 -1.09
C TRP A 151 -7.65 7.14 -0.26
N THR A 152 -6.52 6.47 -0.06
CA THR A 152 -6.44 5.24 0.73
C THR A 152 -5.40 5.41 1.83
N GLN A 153 -5.39 4.53 2.81
CA GLN A 153 -4.36 4.51 3.87
C GLN A 153 -2.92 4.38 3.33
N VAL A 154 -2.78 4.02 2.07
CA VAL A 154 -1.50 3.81 1.38
C VAL A 154 -1.13 4.98 0.48
N GLY A 155 -2.02 5.96 0.34
CA GLY A 155 -1.86 7.14 -0.53
C GLY A 155 -2.99 7.29 -1.55
N GLY A 156 -2.85 8.22 -2.48
CA GLY A 156 -3.79 8.45 -3.58
C GLY A 156 -3.74 7.32 -4.60
N GLU A 157 -4.90 6.92 -5.11
CA GLU A 157 -5.05 5.87 -6.11
C GLU A 157 -6.02 6.30 -7.20
N LEU A 158 -5.72 5.89 -8.42
CA LEU A 158 -6.62 6.04 -9.55
C LEU A 158 -7.58 4.86 -9.60
N LEU A 159 -8.87 5.16 -9.61
CA LEU A 159 -9.94 4.18 -9.78
C LEU A 159 -10.56 4.34 -11.16
N THR A 160 -10.71 3.26 -11.89
CA THR A 160 -11.49 3.25 -13.11
C THR A 160 -12.94 2.93 -12.77
N ILE A 161 -13.84 3.85 -13.10
CA ILE A 161 -15.28 3.71 -12.95
C ILE A 161 -15.85 3.42 -14.33
N GLU A 162 -16.44 2.27 -14.50
CA GLU A 162 -17.07 1.84 -15.74
C GLU A 162 -18.59 1.90 -15.62
N SER A 163 -19.27 2.44 -16.63
CA SER A 163 -20.72 2.52 -16.68
C SER A 163 -21.24 1.99 -18.01
N THR A 164 -22.30 1.23 -17.96
CA THR A 164 -22.99 0.70 -19.13
C THR A 164 -24.48 0.91 -19.00
N ALA A 165 -25.10 1.39 -20.07
CA ALA A 165 -26.55 1.53 -20.16
C ALA A 165 -27.14 0.37 -20.95
N VAL A 166 -28.14 -0.28 -20.37
CA VAL A 166 -28.88 -1.35 -21.03
C VAL A 166 -30.37 -1.00 -21.07
N PRO A 167 -31.12 -1.42 -22.11
CA PRO A 167 -32.57 -1.21 -22.15
C PRO A 167 -33.25 -1.80 -20.91
N GLY A 168 -34.08 -1.01 -20.21
CA GLY A 168 -34.70 -1.46 -18.97
C GLY A 168 -35.63 -0.42 -18.34
N LYS A 169 -36.01 -0.62 -17.09
CA LYS A 169 -36.97 0.23 -16.35
C LYS A 169 -36.31 1.44 -15.66
N GLY A 170 -35.13 1.88 -16.06
CA GLY A 170 -34.46 3.04 -15.48
C GLY A 170 -33.92 2.82 -14.06
N LYS A 171 -33.46 1.63 -13.74
CA LYS A 171 -32.89 1.32 -12.42
C LYS A 171 -31.37 1.49 -12.43
N LEU A 172 -30.84 2.26 -11.47
CA LEU A 172 -29.41 2.37 -11.24
C LEU A 172 -28.92 1.19 -10.38
N ILE A 173 -27.94 0.45 -10.86
CA ILE A 173 -27.33 -0.68 -10.15
C ILE A 173 -25.82 -0.41 -10.01
N ASN A 174 -25.34 -0.33 -8.79
CA ASN A 174 -23.94 -0.14 -8.48
C ASN A 174 -23.33 -1.46 -8.02
N THR A 175 -22.16 -1.82 -8.55
CA THR A 175 -21.41 -3.02 -8.18
C THR A 175 -20.01 -2.60 -7.73
N GLY A 176 -19.42 -3.36 -6.80
CA GLY A 176 -18.07 -3.13 -6.28
C GLY A 176 -18.04 -3.00 -4.76
N GLN A 177 -16.84 -2.90 -4.20
CA GLN A 177 -16.62 -2.66 -2.77
C GLN A 177 -16.72 -1.16 -2.46
N LEU A 178 -17.93 -0.64 -2.45
CA LEU A 178 -18.21 0.76 -2.13
C LEU A 178 -18.42 0.92 -0.63
N GLY A 179 -17.76 1.91 -0.03
CA GLY A 179 -18.08 2.34 1.33
C GLY A 179 -19.46 2.99 1.42
N ASP A 180 -20.03 3.07 2.62
CA ASP A 180 -21.40 3.56 2.83
C ASP A 180 -21.56 4.99 2.34
N VAL A 181 -20.60 5.86 2.58
CA VAL A 181 -20.58 7.25 2.09
C VAL A 181 -20.67 7.33 0.57
N MET A 182 -19.93 6.47 -0.15
CA MET A 182 -20.01 6.45 -1.62
C MET A 182 -21.36 5.93 -2.11
N LYS A 183 -21.93 4.93 -1.44
CA LYS A 183 -23.27 4.41 -1.79
C LYS A 183 -24.36 5.47 -1.63
N GLU A 184 -24.25 6.33 -0.62
CA GLU A 184 -25.17 7.45 -0.40
C GLU A 184 -24.93 8.60 -1.39
N SER A 185 -23.69 8.87 -1.78
CA SER A 185 -23.35 9.98 -2.67
C SER A 185 -23.85 9.77 -4.11
N ILE A 186 -23.92 8.53 -4.59
CA ILE A 186 -24.30 8.22 -5.98
C ILE A 186 -25.75 8.65 -6.29
N PRO A 187 -26.78 8.27 -5.52
CA PRO A 187 -28.16 8.74 -5.76
C PRO A 187 -28.30 10.25 -5.66
N VAL A 188 -27.61 10.89 -4.70
CA VAL A 188 -27.63 12.34 -4.52
C VAL A 188 -27.07 13.06 -5.75
N SER A 189 -25.94 12.61 -6.26
CA SER A 189 -25.32 13.16 -7.48
C SER A 189 -26.26 13.06 -8.69
N TYR A 190 -26.91 11.91 -8.87
CA TYR A 190 -27.86 11.72 -9.95
C TYR A 190 -29.06 12.67 -9.85
N THR A 191 -29.68 12.80 -8.70
CA THR A 191 -30.82 13.70 -8.50
C THR A 191 -30.44 15.16 -8.63
N HIS A 192 -29.25 15.54 -8.18
CA HIS A 192 -28.79 16.94 -8.19
C HIS A 192 -28.35 17.40 -9.59
N LEU A 193 -27.74 16.53 -10.39
CA LEU A 193 -27.25 16.85 -11.73
C LEU A 193 -28.34 16.77 -12.81
N THR A 194 -29.39 15.96 -12.63
CA THR A 194 -30.43 15.76 -13.66
C THR A 194 -31.64 16.66 -13.48
N LEU A 195 -31.96 17.10 -12.26
CA LEU A 195 -33.11 17.99 -12.01
C LEU A 195 -33.01 19.32 -12.75
N PRO A 196 -31.86 20.02 -12.85
CA PRO A 196 -31.78 21.28 -13.59
C PRO A 196 -32.04 21.17 -15.09
N THR A 197 -31.79 20.00 -15.68
CA THR A 197 -31.94 19.78 -17.14
C THR A 197 -33.41 19.57 -17.56
N ILE A 198 -34.31 19.27 -16.64
CA ILE A 198 -35.72 19.02 -16.91
C ILE A 198 -36.51 20.34 -17.00
N TYR A 199 -35.98 21.44 -16.50
CA TYR A 199 -36.65 22.76 -16.46
C TYR A 199 -36.24 23.73 -17.58
N SER A 200 -35.55 23.27 -18.59
CA SER A 200 -35.23 24.07 -19.80
C SER A 200 -36.01 23.54 -21.01
N VAL A 201 -37.35 23.63 -20.93
CA VAL A 201 -38.26 23.57 -22.09
C VAL A 201 -39.18 24.80 -22.01
#